data_e33e3410b391fdbd82b777c99f9c2880
#
_entry.id   e33e3410b391fdbd82b777c99f9c2880
#
_cell.length_a   1.000
_cell.length_b   1.000
_cell.length_c   1.000
_cell.angle_alpha   90.00
_cell.angle_beta   90.00
_cell.angle_gamma   90.00
#
_symmetry.space_group_name_H-M   'P 1'
#
loop_
_entity.id
_entity.type
_entity.pdbx_description
1 polymer ?
#
loop_
_entity_poly.entity_id
_entity_poly.type
_entity_poly.pdbx_seq_one_letter_code
_entity_poly.pdbx_strand_id
1 'polypeptide(L)'
;AGENKDSNLITSFAKDVKIHKEGVFLKTPASPHIGKKLERLDYKAFDIALPESKNLLIETAGGLFTPLDDKHCMLDYISLNIKPCILLASYYLGCINHILLSIEALKQRQIPLLALVMSGKKDEDIDDFVFKYSGVKIVHLEHFNKENFRQKALALRRDLINVAKF
;
A
#
# COMPACT_ATOMS: atom_id res chain seq x y z
N ALA A 1 8.54 -6.51 -8.14
CA ALA A 1 9.31 -7.59 -8.77
C ALA A 1 8.76 -7.88 -10.17
N GLY A 2 9.60 -8.34 -11.10
CA GLY A 2 9.22 -8.59 -12.49
C GLY A 2 9.61 -7.46 -13.46
N GLU A 3 9.38 -7.68 -14.77
CA GLU A 3 9.78 -6.75 -15.83
C GLU A 3 8.92 -5.49 -15.91
N ASN A 4 7.64 -5.59 -15.60
CA ASN A 4 6.72 -4.45 -15.56
C ASN A 4 6.81 -3.75 -14.21
N LYS A 5 7.33 -2.53 -14.22
CA LYS A 5 7.45 -1.70 -13.03
C LYS A 5 6.24 -0.79 -12.87
N ASP A 6 5.66 -0.73 -11.68
CA ASP A 6 4.61 0.22 -11.32
C ASP A 6 5.06 1.66 -11.54
N SER A 7 6.35 1.95 -11.31
CA SER A 7 6.98 3.23 -11.60
C SER A 7 6.81 3.68 -13.06
N ASN A 8 6.87 2.78 -14.03
CA ASN A 8 6.64 3.11 -15.44
C ASN A 8 5.18 3.48 -15.70
N LEU A 9 4.26 2.78 -15.04
CA LEU A 9 2.83 3.08 -15.14
C LEU A 9 2.53 4.45 -14.52
N ILE A 10 3.05 4.73 -13.33
CA ILE A 10 2.88 6.02 -12.65
C ILE A 10 3.39 7.16 -13.53
N THR A 11 4.57 7.03 -14.13
CA THR A 11 5.13 8.05 -15.03
C THR A 11 4.22 8.33 -16.23
N SER A 12 3.48 7.34 -16.70
CA SER A 12 2.53 7.53 -17.82
C SER A 12 1.30 8.38 -17.45
N PHE A 13 0.91 8.38 -16.18
CA PHE A 13 -0.25 9.13 -15.67
C PHE A 13 0.11 10.45 -14.98
N ALA A 14 1.28 10.54 -14.37
CA ALA A 14 1.70 11.66 -13.54
C ALA A 14 3.10 12.14 -13.96
N LYS A 15 3.14 13.04 -14.96
CA LYS A 15 4.39 13.52 -15.57
C LYS A 15 5.24 14.40 -14.64
N ASP A 16 4.60 15.06 -13.67
CA ASP A 16 5.27 16.00 -12.74
C ASP A 16 5.74 15.34 -11.44
N VAL A 17 5.64 14.02 -11.36
CA VAL A 17 6.05 13.26 -10.18
C VAL A 17 7.47 12.74 -10.35
N LYS A 18 8.34 13.05 -9.39
CA LYS A 18 9.68 12.46 -9.33
C LYS A 18 9.58 11.03 -8.83
N ILE A 19 9.92 10.08 -9.68
CA ILE A 19 10.05 8.67 -9.29
C ILE A 19 11.45 8.45 -8.72
N HIS A 20 11.50 7.97 -7.48
CA HIS A 20 12.75 7.54 -6.86
C HIS A 20 13.05 6.09 -7.22
N LYS A 21 14.32 5.73 -7.13
CA LYS A 21 14.76 4.34 -7.33
C LYS A 21 14.13 3.46 -6.26
N GLU A 22 13.71 2.27 -6.65
CA GLU A 22 13.21 1.25 -5.72
C GLU A 22 14.31 0.90 -4.70
N GLY A 23 13.92 0.61 -3.47
CA GLY A 23 14.89 0.27 -2.41
C GLY A 23 15.75 -0.94 -2.78
N VAL A 24 15.11 -2.04 -3.18
CA VAL A 24 15.75 -3.23 -3.77
C VAL A 24 14.93 -3.70 -4.96
N PHE A 25 15.57 -3.89 -6.09
CA PHE A 25 14.93 -4.45 -7.28
C PHE A 25 15.19 -5.95 -7.38
N LEU A 26 14.13 -6.73 -7.44
CA LEU A 26 14.14 -8.17 -7.66
C LEU A 26 13.56 -8.48 -9.03
N LYS A 27 14.30 -9.23 -9.84
CA LYS A 27 13.85 -9.69 -11.17
C LYS A 27 12.85 -10.83 -11.04
N THR A 28 13.09 -11.72 -10.10
CA THR A 28 12.25 -12.90 -9.87
C THR A 28 10.87 -12.50 -9.32
N PRO A 29 9.75 -12.89 -9.96
CA PRO A 29 8.41 -12.60 -9.48
C PRO A 29 8.03 -13.54 -8.31
N ALA A 30 8.65 -13.34 -7.17
CA ALA A 30 8.44 -14.11 -5.94
C ALA A 30 8.42 -13.17 -4.73
N SER A 31 8.05 -13.72 -3.57
CA SER A 31 8.18 -12.99 -2.31
C SER A 31 9.62 -12.51 -2.10
N PRO A 32 9.86 -11.29 -1.58
CA PRO A 32 11.20 -10.69 -1.51
C PRO A 32 12.28 -11.59 -0.91
N HIS A 33 12.01 -12.30 0.17
CA HIS A 33 12.98 -13.22 0.79
C HIS A 33 13.36 -14.40 -0.12
N ILE A 34 12.42 -14.87 -0.96
CA ILE A 34 12.69 -15.93 -1.95
C ILE A 34 13.50 -15.35 -3.11
N GLY A 35 13.08 -14.20 -3.64
CA GLY A 35 13.80 -13.50 -4.71
C GLY A 35 15.24 -13.18 -4.31
N LYS A 36 15.45 -12.65 -3.10
CA LYS A 36 16.77 -12.43 -2.51
C LYS A 36 17.64 -13.68 -2.58
N LYS A 37 17.11 -14.83 -2.14
CA LYS A 37 17.85 -16.10 -2.14
C LYS A 37 18.16 -16.58 -3.54
N LEU A 38 17.20 -16.55 -4.46
CA LEU A 38 17.38 -17.02 -5.85
C LEU A 38 18.36 -16.15 -6.62
N GLU A 39 18.34 -14.84 -6.40
CA GLU A 39 19.21 -13.87 -7.06
C GLU A 39 20.56 -13.67 -6.33
N ARG A 40 20.77 -14.37 -5.22
CA ARG A 40 21.99 -14.29 -4.37
C ARG A 40 22.31 -12.86 -3.95
N LEU A 41 21.26 -12.08 -3.63
CA LEU A 41 21.43 -10.72 -3.15
C LEU A 41 21.66 -10.71 -1.64
N ASP A 42 22.56 -9.85 -1.18
CA ASP A 42 22.79 -9.62 0.24
C ASP A 42 22.30 -8.22 0.63
N TYR A 43 21.09 -8.17 1.19
CA TYR A 43 20.52 -6.98 1.81
C TYR A 43 19.74 -7.38 3.05
N LYS A 44 19.58 -6.45 3.96
CA LYS A 44 18.67 -6.55 5.10
C LYS A 44 17.53 -5.55 4.92
N ALA A 45 16.34 -5.88 5.42
CA ALA A 45 15.17 -5.01 5.30
C ALA A 45 15.46 -3.59 5.83
N PHE A 46 16.20 -3.48 6.92
CA PHE A 46 16.47 -2.19 7.58
C PHE A 46 17.60 -1.38 6.94
N ASP A 47 18.35 -1.96 6.01
CA ASP A 47 19.36 -1.23 5.24
C ASP A 47 18.74 -0.44 4.07
N ILE A 48 17.44 -0.64 3.79
CA ILE A 48 16.73 0.05 2.72
C ILE A 48 16.38 1.47 3.19
N ALA A 49 17.15 2.45 2.72
CA ALA A 49 16.94 3.86 3.05
C ALA A 49 15.77 4.46 2.25
N LEU A 50 14.98 5.30 2.92
CA LEU A 50 13.99 6.13 2.24
C LEU A 50 14.67 7.38 1.65
N PRO A 51 14.25 7.84 0.46
CA PRO A 51 14.77 9.08 -0.10
C PRO A 51 14.30 10.28 0.73
N GLU A 52 15.16 11.29 0.86
CA GLU A 52 14.77 12.56 1.45
C GLU A 52 13.86 13.33 0.50
N SER A 53 12.64 13.61 0.93
CA SER A 53 11.66 14.39 0.18
C SER A 53 10.64 15.01 1.13
N LYS A 54 10.26 16.25 0.86
CA LYS A 54 9.20 16.96 1.62
C LYS A 54 7.86 16.24 1.49
N ASN A 55 7.53 15.79 0.28
CA ASN A 55 6.32 15.03 -0.01
C ASN A 55 6.75 13.70 -0.62
N LEU A 56 6.50 12.61 0.08
CA LEU A 56 6.88 11.27 -0.33
C LEU A 56 5.70 10.33 -0.23
N LEU A 57 5.34 9.70 -1.33
CA LEU A 57 4.40 8.58 -1.38
C LEU A 57 5.21 7.29 -1.55
N ILE A 58 4.98 6.32 -0.68
CA ILE A 58 5.68 5.04 -0.68
C ILE A 58 4.66 3.94 -0.93
N GLU A 59 4.85 3.18 -1.98
CA GLU A 59 4.14 1.93 -2.20
C GLU A 59 4.98 0.78 -1.66
N THR A 60 4.34 -0.12 -0.91
CA THR A 60 4.99 -1.28 -0.30
C THR A 60 4.94 -2.49 -1.23
N ALA A 61 5.89 -3.38 -1.12
CA ALA A 61 5.90 -4.65 -1.86
C ALA A 61 5.02 -5.69 -1.15
N GLY A 62 3.76 -5.81 -1.58
CA GLY A 62 2.81 -6.75 -1.01
C GLY A 62 2.18 -6.30 0.31
N GLY A 63 1.61 -7.23 1.05
CA GLY A 63 0.92 -6.95 2.32
C GLY A 63 1.86 -6.80 3.52
N LEU A 64 1.27 -6.46 4.68
CA LEU A 64 2.02 -6.13 5.91
C LEU A 64 2.97 -7.24 6.38
N PHE A 65 2.58 -8.49 6.23
CA PHE A 65 3.41 -9.63 6.61
C PHE A 65 4.19 -10.25 5.45
N THR A 66 4.35 -9.53 4.34
CA THR A 66 5.25 -9.97 3.25
C THR A 66 6.68 -9.99 3.76
N PRO A 67 7.38 -11.16 3.74
CA PRO A 67 8.76 -11.24 4.20
C PRO A 67 9.70 -10.46 3.27
N LEU A 68 10.49 -9.56 3.84
CA LEU A 68 11.49 -8.78 3.12
C LEU A 68 12.85 -9.48 3.12
N ASP A 69 13.21 -10.07 4.24
CA ASP A 69 14.42 -10.85 4.43
C ASP A 69 14.12 -12.10 5.29
N ASP A 70 15.15 -12.74 5.85
CA ASP A 70 15.02 -13.98 6.60
C ASP A 70 14.35 -13.80 7.97
N LYS A 71 14.18 -12.55 8.45
CA LYS A 71 13.72 -12.24 9.81
C LYS A 71 12.63 -11.19 9.87
N HIS A 72 12.52 -10.33 8.86
CA HIS A 72 11.67 -9.15 8.91
C HIS A 72 10.64 -9.15 7.79
N CYS A 73 9.44 -8.71 8.13
CA CYS A 73 8.37 -8.47 7.17
C CYS A 73 8.19 -6.96 6.88
N MET A 74 7.32 -6.64 5.95
CA MET A 74 7.02 -5.25 5.57
C MET A 74 6.55 -4.42 6.77
N LEU A 75 5.76 -5.00 7.68
CA LEU A 75 5.28 -4.32 8.88
C LEU A 75 6.44 -3.87 9.80
N ASP A 76 7.49 -4.68 9.92
CA ASP A 76 8.67 -4.31 10.72
C ASP A 76 9.41 -3.11 10.10
N TYR A 77 9.52 -3.09 8.76
CA TYR A 77 10.10 -1.97 8.03
C TYR A 77 9.27 -0.69 8.16
N ILE A 78 7.93 -0.78 8.06
CA ILE A 78 7.03 0.35 8.26
C ILE A 78 7.13 0.85 9.71
N SER A 79 7.27 -0.05 10.69
CA SER A 79 7.41 0.32 12.10
C SER A 79 8.71 1.07 12.39
N LEU A 80 9.78 0.78 11.67
CA LEU A 80 11.04 1.52 11.77
C LEU A 80 10.93 2.93 11.18
N ASN A 81 10.13 3.07 10.11
CA ASN A 81 9.97 4.31 9.35
C ASN A 81 8.56 4.89 9.53
N ILE A 82 8.08 5.02 10.77
CA ILE A 82 6.69 5.39 11.06
C ILE A 82 6.24 6.61 10.24
N LYS A 83 5.26 6.35 9.36
CA LYS A 83 4.57 7.34 8.55
C LYS A 83 3.08 7.03 8.52
N PRO A 84 2.22 8.04 8.31
CA PRO A 84 0.80 7.79 8.11
C PRO A 84 0.58 6.85 6.92
N CYS A 85 -0.29 5.85 7.12
CA CYS A 85 -0.60 4.84 6.12
C CYS A 85 -2.02 4.98 5.57
N ILE A 86 -2.20 4.60 4.33
CA ILE A 86 -3.49 4.30 3.72
C ILE A 86 -3.49 2.80 3.42
N LEU A 87 -4.48 2.07 3.91
CA LEU A 87 -4.65 0.65 3.61
C LEU A 87 -5.50 0.51 2.36
N LEU A 88 -5.04 -0.28 1.38
CA LEU A 88 -5.80 -0.61 0.19
C LEU A 88 -6.32 -2.03 0.29
N ALA A 89 -7.60 -2.21 -0.02
CA ALA A 89 -8.23 -3.52 -0.09
C ALA A 89 -9.24 -3.59 -1.25
N SER A 90 -9.74 -4.77 -1.53
CA SER A 90 -10.78 -5.01 -2.53
C SER A 90 -11.87 -5.92 -1.95
N TYR A 91 -13.04 -5.90 -2.59
CA TYR A 91 -14.17 -6.74 -2.18
C TYR A 91 -14.01 -8.15 -2.74
N TYR A 92 -13.98 -9.14 -1.84
CA TYR A 92 -14.01 -10.58 -2.15
C TYR A 92 -14.40 -11.36 -0.89
N LEU A 93 -14.78 -12.62 -1.06
CA LEU A 93 -15.14 -13.48 0.08
C LEU A 93 -13.94 -13.67 1.02
N GLY A 94 -14.07 -13.18 2.27
CA GLY A 94 -13.00 -13.21 3.27
C GLY A 94 -12.22 -11.90 3.41
N CYS A 95 -12.52 -10.86 2.62
CA CYS A 95 -11.83 -9.57 2.70
C CYS A 95 -11.95 -8.91 4.08
N ILE A 96 -13.09 -9.02 4.76
CA ILE A 96 -13.30 -8.49 6.13
C ILE A 96 -12.20 -9.01 7.06
N ASN A 97 -11.96 -10.31 7.06
CA ASN A 97 -10.93 -10.91 7.90
C ASN A 97 -9.54 -10.31 7.61
N HIS A 98 -9.15 -10.21 6.34
CA HIS A 98 -7.85 -9.68 5.96
C HIS A 98 -7.71 -8.18 6.27
N ILE A 99 -8.78 -7.41 6.08
CA ILE A 99 -8.82 -5.99 6.43
C ILE A 99 -8.64 -5.79 7.93
N LEU A 100 -9.41 -6.48 8.75
CA LEU A 100 -9.36 -6.35 10.20
C LEU A 100 -8.02 -6.81 10.78
N LEU A 101 -7.45 -7.91 10.29
CA LEU A 101 -6.11 -8.35 10.67
C LEU A 101 -5.05 -7.30 10.34
N SER A 102 -5.16 -6.65 9.17
CA SER A 102 -4.25 -5.58 8.77
C SER A 102 -4.40 -4.34 9.65
N ILE A 103 -5.63 -3.93 9.95
CA ILE A 103 -5.90 -2.80 10.84
C ILE A 103 -5.35 -3.06 12.24
N GLU A 104 -5.59 -4.24 12.80
CA GLU A 104 -5.09 -4.59 14.14
C GLU A 104 -3.56 -4.65 14.17
N ALA A 105 -2.92 -5.19 13.13
CA ALA A 105 -1.46 -5.20 13.03
C ALA A 105 -0.86 -3.78 13.03
N LEU A 106 -1.47 -2.84 12.30
CA LEU A 106 -1.06 -1.43 12.29
C LEU A 106 -1.28 -0.77 13.65
N LYS A 107 -2.43 -1.01 14.29
CA LYS A 107 -2.73 -0.48 15.63
C LYS A 107 -1.73 -0.97 16.67
N GLN A 108 -1.42 -2.26 16.71
CA GLN A 108 -0.46 -2.84 17.66
C GLN A 108 0.94 -2.22 17.53
N ARG A 109 1.31 -1.79 16.34
CA ARG A 109 2.59 -1.11 16.06
C ARG A 109 2.47 0.41 16.17
N GLN A 110 1.32 0.96 16.58
CA GLN A 110 1.06 2.40 16.70
C GLN A 110 1.31 3.17 15.39
N ILE A 111 1.08 2.52 14.25
CA ILE A 111 1.22 3.13 12.93
C ILE A 111 -0.09 3.87 12.61
N PRO A 112 -0.05 5.20 12.34
CA PRO A 112 -1.25 5.94 12.03
C PRO A 112 -1.90 5.47 10.73
N LEU A 113 -3.14 4.99 10.80
CA LEU A 113 -3.95 4.62 9.64
C LEU A 113 -4.93 5.76 9.33
N LEU A 114 -4.74 6.43 8.21
CA LEU A 114 -5.54 7.58 7.80
C LEU A 114 -6.90 7.17 7.23
N ALA A 115 -6.91 6.15 6.39
CA ALA A 115 -8.09 5.65 5.72
C ALA A 115 -7.89 4.22 5.22
N LEU A 116 -9.00 3.52 5.02
CA LEU A 116 -9.10 2.32 4.21
C LEU A 116 -9.67 2.70 2.84
N VAL A 117 -8.95 2.40 1.76
CA VAL A 117 -9.46 2.53 0.40
C VAL A 117 -9.95 1.18 -0.08
N MET A 118 -11.25 1.08 -0.34
CA MET A 118 -11.88 -0.13 -0.87
C MET A 118 -12.05 -0.01 -2.38
N SER A 119 -11.44 -0.93 -3.12
CA SER A 119 -11.45 -0.94 -4.60
C SER A 119 -12.43 -1.98 -5.14
N GLY A 120 -13.16 -1.60 -6.17
CA GLY A 120 -14.07 -2.49 -6.90
C GLY A 120 -15.54 -2.14 -6.75
N LYS A 121 -16.41 -3.13 -6.97
CA LYS A 121 -17.86 -2.94 -6.80
C LYS A 121 -18.18 -2.83 -5.30
N LYS A 122 -18.72 -1.69 -4.89
CA LYS A 122 -19.05 -1.42 -3.50
C LYS A 122 -20.01 -2.47 -2.92
N ASP A 123 -19.72 -2.87 -1.68
CA ASP A 123 -20.56 -3.72 -0.85
C ASP A 123 -20.79 -2.98 0.49
N GLU A 124 -22.01 -2.51 0.68
CA GLU A 124 -22.37 -1.67 1.85
C GLU A 124 -22.35 -2.46 3.15
N ASP A 125 -22.67 -3.74 3.13
CA ASP A 125 -22.66 -4.58 4.34
C ASP A 125 -21.23 -4.81 4.84
N ILE A 126 -20.29 -4.98 3.92
CA ILE A 126 -18.85 -5.10 4.22
C ILE A 126 -18.34 -3.78 4.82
N ASP A 127 -18.62 -2.67 4.15
CA ASP A 127 -18.16 -1.34 4.59
C ASP A 127 -18.72 -1.01 5.98
N ASP A 128 -19.99 -1.25 6.19
CA ASP A 128 -20.69 -0.96 7.43
C ASP A 128 -20.12 -1.77 8.60
N PHE A 129 -19.88 -3.07 8.39
CA PHE A 129 -19.29 -3.92 9.41
C PHE A 129 -17.85 -3.48 9.75
N VAL A 130 -17.01 -3.27 8.74
CA VAL A 130 -15.62 -2.86 8.94
C VAL A 130 -15.54 -1.53 9.67
N PHE A 131 -16.36 -0.55 9.27
CA PHE A 131 -16.40 0.76 9.93
C PHE A 131 -16.87 0.66 11.39
N LYS A 132 -17.98 -0.04 11.66
CA LYS A 132 -18.52 -0.20 13.01
C LYS A 132 -17.54 -0.91 13.95
N TYR A 133 -16.81 -1.91 13.43
CA TYR A 133 -15.88 -2.68 14.24
C TYR A 133 -14.57 -1.95 14.50
N SER A 134 -14.00 -1.31 13.48
CA SER A 134 -12.64 -0.75 13.54
C SER A 134 -12.56 0.74 13.80
N GLY A 135 -13.63 1.49 13.50
CA GLY A 135 -13.67 2.96 13.49
C GLY A 135 -12.88 3.59 12.33
N VAL A 136 -12.29 2.79 11.44
CA VAL A 136 -11.49 3.29 10.33
C VAL A 136 -12.40 3.81 9.22
N LYS A 137 -12.14 5.03 8.77
CA LYS A 137 -12.91 5.64 7.70
C LYS A 137 -12.61 4.98 6.35
N ILE A 138 -13.67 4.75 5.59
CA ILE A 138 -13.60 4.07 4.30
C ILE A 138 -13.78 5.08 3.18
N VAL A 139 -12.91 4.99 2.18
CA VAL A 139 -12.99 5.70 0.91
C VAL A 139 -13.13 4.68 -0.21
N HIS A 140 -13.96 4.96 -1.17
CA HIS A 140 -14.27 4.02 -2.23
C HIS A 140 -13.59 4.39 -3.54
N LEU A 141 -12.93 3.41 -4.17
CA LEU A 141 -12.34 3.54 -5.50
C LEU A 141 -13.00 2.54 -6.45
N GLU A 142 -13.86 3.04 -7.31
CA GLU A 142 -14.45 2.22 -8.37
C GLU A 142 -13.40 1.80 -9.40
N HIS A 143 -13.72 0.77 -10.17
CA HIS A 143 -12.90 0.38 -11.31
C HIS A 143 -12.68 1.54 -12.27
N PHE A 144 -11.46 1.68 -12.76
CA PHE A 144 -11.09 2.71 -13.69
C PHE A 144 -10.32 2.14 -14.88
N ASN A 145 -10.34 2.89 -15.99
CA ASN A 145 -9.56 2.65 -17.18
C ASN A 145 -8.84 3.95 -17.59
N LYS A 146 -8.15 3.94 -18.71
CA LYS A 146 -7.41 5.13 -19.19
C LYS A 146 -8.31 6.34 -19.45
N GLU A 147 -9.57 6.10 -19.85
CA GLU A 147 -10.51 7.17 -20.25
C GLU A 147 -11.06 7.91 -19.04
N ASN A 148 -11.39 7.16 -17.97
CA ASN A 148 -11.98 7.72 -16.74
C ASN A 148 -10.99 7.91 -15.57
N PHE A 149 -9.71 7.55 -15.76
CA PHE A 149 -8.68 7.63 -14.72
C PHE A 149 -8.66 8.98 -14.01
N ARG A 150 -8.59 10.07 -14.80
CA ARG A 150 -8.48 11.43 -14.22
C ARG A 150 -9.69 11.78 -13.35
N GLN A 151 -10.89 11.44 -13.79
CA GLN A 151 -12.12 11.67 -13.04
C GLN A 151 -12.12 10.88 -11.72
N LYS A 152 -11.78 9.58 -11.77
CA LYS A 152 -11.73 8.71 -10.58
C LYS A 152 -10.63 9.13 -9.62
N ALA A 153 -9.48 9.55 -10.13
CA ALA A 153 -8.38 10.06 -9.28
C ALA A 153 -8.76 11.36 -8.57
N LEU A 154 -9.46 12.29 -9.23
CA LEU A 154 -9.94 13.52 -8.59
C LEU A 154 -11.01 13.24 -7.53
N ALA A 155 -11.92 12.29 -7.78
CA ALA A 155 -12.89 11.87 -6.79
C ALA A 155 -12.22 11.24 -5.56
N LEU A 156 -11.32 10.29 -5.77
CA LEU A 156 -10.53 9.66 -4.69
C LEU A 156 -9.76 10.70 -3.88
N ARG A 157 -9.09 11.64 -4.55
CA ARG A 157 -8.36 12.72 -3.89
C ARG A 157 -9.27 13.55 -2.99
N ARG A 158 -10.43 13.99 -3.48
CA ARG A 158 -11.41 14.76 -2.71
C ARG A 158 -11.83 13.99 -1.46
N ASP A 159 -12.17 12.72 -1.63
CA ASP A 159 -12.69 11.89 -0.55
C ASP A 159 -11.60 11.57 0.48
N LEU A 160 -10.36 11.34 0.07
CA LEU A 160 -9.21 11.19 0.97
C LEU A 160 -8.93 12.46 1.76
N ILE A 161 -8.97 13.65 1.14
CA ILE A 161 -8.78 14.92 1.85
C ILE A 161 -9.83 15.11 2.94
N ASN A 162 -11.09 14.80 2.64
CA ASN A 162 -12.20 14.92 3.60
C ASN A 162 -12.06 13.96 4.78
N VAL A 163 -11.50 12.77 4.54
CA VAL A 163 -11.38 11.72 5.55
C VAL A 163 -10.12 11.87 6.39
N ALA A 164 -8.99 12.13 5.77
CA ALA A 164 -7.68 12.16 6.40
C ALA A 164 -7.30 13.52 7.02
N LYS A 165 -8.08 14.57 6.75
CA LYS A 165 -7.83 15.95 7.24
C LYS A 165 -6.38 16.41 6.95
N PHE A 166 -5.94 16.22 5.69
CA PHE A 166 -4.64 16.74 5.22
C PHE A 166 -4.64 18.26 5.20
#